data_2a4bf3a9ea7113f5b769748d84acef74
#
_entry.id   2a4bf3a9ea7113f5b769748d84acef74
#
_cell.length_a   1.000
_cell.length_b   1.000
_cell.length_c   1.000
_cell.angle_alpha   90.00
_cell.angle_beta   90.00
_cell.angle_gamma   90.00
#
_symmetry.space_group_name_H-M   'P 1'
#
loop_
_entity.id
_entity.type
_entity.pdbx_description
1 polymer ?
#
loop_
_entity_poly.entity_id
_entity_poly.type
_entity_poly.pdbx_seq_one_letter_code
_entity_poly.pdbx_strand_id
1 'polypeptide(L)'
;MGTALLTGWQQDSQLKASFTVIDPALNGSPDHQATRYLHQLSGLETGYLPDLVVLAVKPQMMASVLAGLSGLGDETTCFLSIAAGLSTARLAVQLGRSARWLRVMPNTPAAIGQGISALYAAPDVPPEMINLSRQLMGAVGEVVDLADETLMDAVTALSGSGPAYVFLLAEVMAAAGEKLGLPADLCVH
;
A
#
# COMPACT_ATOMS: atom_id res chain seq x y z
N MET A 1 -4.00 -5.56 -2.21
CA MET A 1 -3.79 -4.28 -1.49
C MET A 1 -3.79 -3.09 -2.45
N GLY A 2 -2.91 -3.02 -3.47
CA GLY A 2 -2.86 -1.88 -4.40
C GLY A 2 -4.20 -1.51 -5.00
N THR A 3 -4.97 -2.48 -5.46
CA THR A 3 -6.34 -2.26 -5.98
C THR A 3 -7.28 -1.67 -4.90
N ALA A 4 -7.21 -2.17 -3.67
CA ALA A 4 -8.04 -1.67 -2.56
C ALA A 4 -7.74 -0.18 -2.26
N LEU A 5 -6.45 0.19 -2.22
CA LEU A 5 -6.02 1.57 -2.05
C LEU A 5 -6.54 2.45 -3.19
N LEU A 6 -6.31 2.04 -4.45
CA LEU A 6 -6.74 2.79 -5.61
C LEU A 6 -8.27 3.01 -5.62
N THR A 7 -9.04 1.96 -5.32
CA THR A 7 -10.51 2.07 -5.23
C THR A 7 -10.92 3.10 -4.16
N GLY A 8 -10.32 3.06 -2.98
CA GLY A 8 -10.59 4.06 -1.93
C GLY A 8 -10.23 5.48 -2.38
N TRP A 9 -9.09 5.66 -3.02
CA TRP A 9 -8.67 6.96 -3.55
C TRP A 9 -9.60 7.51 -4.62
N GLN A 10 -10.10 6.66 -5.51
CA GLN A 10 -11.05 7.03 -6.56
C GLN A 10 -12.43 7.39 -6.02
N GLN A 11 -12.81 6.86 -4.87
CA GLN A 11 -14.09 7.13 -4.20
C GLN A 11 -14.03 8.38 -3.30
N ASP A 12 -12.85 8.81 -2.87
CA ASP A 12 -12.68 9.97 -1.99
C ASP A 12 -12.73 11.28 -2.80
N SER A 13 -13.86 11.97 -2.73
CA SER A 13 -14.09 13.25 -3.41
C SER A 13 -13.24 14.42 -2.85
N GLN A 14 -12.63 14.27 -1.67
CA GLN A 14 -11.76 15.27 -1.08
C GLN A 14 -10.32 15.17 -1.63
N LEU A 15 -9.96 14.02 -2.20
CA LEU A 15 -8.63 13.75 -2.71
C LEU A 15 -8.47 14.37 -4.11
N LYS A 16 -7.73 15.48 -4.18
CA LYS A 16 -7.43 16.17 -5.45
C LYS A 16 -6.10 15.68 -6.01
N ALA A 17 -6.09 14.46 -6.55
CA ALA A 17 -4.92 13.84 -7.14
C ALA A 17 -5.25 13.18 -8.49
N SER A 18 -4.30 13.14 -9.40
CA SER A 18 -4.35 12.32 -10.61
C SER A 18 -3.49 11.08 -10.39
N PHE A 19 -3.95 9.95 -10.91
CA PHE A 19 -3.28 8.66 -10.73
C PHE A 19 -2.78 8.11 -12.05
N THR A 20 -1.56 7.61 -12.07
CA THR A 20 -1.04 6.76 -13.14
C THR A 20 -0.74 5.39 -12.54
N VAL A 21 -1.49 4.39 -12.95
CA VAL A 21 -1.33 3.00 -12.51
C VAL A 21 -0.51 2.24 -13.54
N ILE A 22 0.54 1.56 -13.08
CA ILE A 22 1.37 0.71 -13.92
C ILE A 22 1.28 -0.70 -13.37
N ASP A 23 0.59 -1.57 -14.11
CA ASP A 23 0.43 -2.98 -13.73
C ASP A 23 0.47 -3.87 -14.99
N PRO A 24 1.48 -4.74 -15.13
CA PRO A 24 1.59 -5.66 -16.27
C PRO A 24 0.43 -6.66 -16.40
N ALA A 25 -0.26 -6.95 -15.27
CA ALA A 25 -1.37 -7.88 -15.21
C ALA A 25 -2.75 -7.22 -15.43
N LEU A 26 -2.78 -5.95 -15.81
CA LEU A 26 -4.02 -5.20 -15.96
C LEU A 26 -4.89 -5.78 -17.08
N ASN A 27 -6.07 -6.27 -16.72
CA ASN A 27 -7.08 -6.74 -17.68
C ASN A 27 -8.15 -5.65 -17.87
N GLY A 28 -8.03 -4.88 -18.96
CA GLY A 28 -8.91 -3.75 -19.25
C GLY A 28 -8.46 -2.45 -18.58
N SER A 29 -9.01 -1.33 -19.03
CA SER A 29 -8.84 -0.02 -18.39
C SER A 29 -10.17 0.34 -17.74
N PRO A 30 -10.30 0.24 -16.41
CA PRO A 30 -11.47 0.78 -15.74
C PRO A 30 -11.58 2.27 -16.08
N ASP A 31 -12.73 2.69 -16.61
CA ASP A 31 -12.94 4.08 -17.00
C ASP A 31 -13.09 4.94 -15.74
N HIS A 32 -12.02 5.67 -15.38
CA HIS A 32 -12.04 6.64 -14.29
C HIS A 32 -11.30 7.91 -14.73
N GLN A 33 -12.00 9.04 -14.77
CA GLN A 33 -11.52 10.30 -15.38
C GLN A 33 -10.17 10.80 -14.82
N ALA A 34 -9.84 10.49 -13.57
CA ALA A 34 -8.60 10.93 -12.91
C ALA A 34 -7.51 9.85 -12.89
N THR A 35 -7.69 8.71 -13.58
CA THR A 35 -6.76 7.59 -13.55
C THR A 35 -6.33 7.15 -14.94
N ARG A 36 -5.02 7.18 -15.20
CA ARG A 36 -4.39 6.63 -16.39
C ARG A 36 -3.86 5.23 -16.07
N TYR A 37 -4.08 4.27 -16.97
CA TYR A 37 -3.62 2.90 -16.80
C TYR A 37 -2.59 2.54 -17.87
N LEU A 38 -1.47 1.95 -17.45
CA LEU A 38 -0.37 1.53 -18.30
C LEU A 38 0.07 0.12 -17.91
N HIS A 39 0.46 -0.68 -18.91
CA HIS A 39 1.03 -2.01 -18.68
C HIS A 39 2.51 -1.99 -18.29
N GLN A 40 3.23 -0.93 -18.65
CA GLN A 40 4.67 -0.83 -18.45
C GLN A 40 5.14 0.63 -18.35
N LEU A 41 6.30 0.82 -17.73
CA LEU A 41 6.91 2.14 -17.52
C LEU A 41 7.19 2.89 -18.83
N SER A 42 7.51 2.17 -19.90
CA SER A 42 7.75 2.80 -21.23
C SER A 42 6.53 3.49 -21.83
N GLY A 43 5.34 3.30 -21.26
CA GLY A 43 4.14 4.05 -21.62
C GLY A 43 4.06 5.44 -20.98
N LEU A 44 4.98 5.79 -20.07
CA LEU A 44 5.10 7.13 -19.54
C LEU A 44 5.71 8.08 -20.56
N GLU A 45 5.32 9.35 -20.50
CA GLU A 45 5.90 10.40 -21.32
C GLU A 45 7.33 10.71 -20.88
N THR A 46 8.16 11.11 -21.82
CA THR A 46 9.54 11.55 -21.51
C THR A 46 9.47 12.75 -20.55
N GLY A 47 10.20 12.66 -19.43
CA GLY A 47 10.21 13.71 -18.42
C GLY A 47 8.99 13.67 -17.47
N TYR A 48 8.26 12.55 -17.39
CA TYR A 48 7.19 12.38 -16.40
C TYR A 48 7.74 12.49 -14.98
N LEU A 49 7.22 13.46 -14.22
CA LEU A 49 7.66 13.79 -12.86
C LEU A 49 6.48 13.59 -11.89
N PRO A 50 6.36 12.42 -11.25
CA PRO A 50 5.36 12.21 -10.22
C PRO A 50 5.80 12.86 -8.90
N ASP A 51 4.85 13.43 -8.15
CA ASP A 51 5.10 13.89 -6.78
C ASP A 51 5.36 12.71 -5.84
N LEU A 52 4.58 11.63 -6.00
CA LEU A 52 4.65 10.43 -5.17
C LEU A 52 4.57 9.16 -6.02
N VAL A 53 5.51 8.26 -5.81
CA VAL A 53 5.50 6.90 -6.38
C VAL A 53 5.09 5.91 -5.30
N VAL A 54 3.92 5.27 -5.46
CA VAL A 54 3.42 4.26 -4.52
C VAL A 54 3.82 2.86 -4.99
N LEU A 55 4.63 2.17 -4.19
CA LEU A 55 5.13 0.83 -4.45
C LEU A 55 4.22 -0.20 -3.77
N ALA A 56 3.24 -0.69 -4.53
CA ALA A 56 2.24 -1.66 -4.08
C ALA A 56 2.49 -3.08 -4.61
N VAL A 57 3.76 -3.44 -4.79
CA VAL A 57 4.19 -4.75 -5.26
C VAL A 57 4.61 -5.67 -4.10
N LYS A 58 4.64 -6.98 -4.35
CA LYS A 58 5.13 -7.94 -3.35
C LYS A 58 6.61 -7.69 -3.03
N PRO A 59 7.06 -7.90 -1.79
CA PRO A 59 8.46 -7.66 -1.39
C PRO A 59 9.50 -8.35 -2.28
N GLN A 60 9.19 -9.55 -2.78
CA GLN A 60 10.07 -10.33 -3.65
C GLN A 60 10.30 -9.68 -5.03
N MET A 61 9.36 -8.84 -5.48
CA MET A 61 9.44 -8.14 -6.77
C MET A 61 10.12 -6.77 -6.65
N MET A 62 10.32 -6.27 -5.42
CA MET A 62 10.73 -4.88 -5.18
C MET A 62 12.04 -4.53 -5.87
N ALA A 63 13.05 -5.39 -5.79
CA ALA A 63 14.35 -5.13 -6.41
C ALA A 63 14.27 -4.93 -7.93
N SER A 64 13.51 -5.78 -8.63
CA SER A 64 13.33 -5.67 -10.08
C SER A 64 12.52 -4.43 -10.47
N VAL A 65 11.51 -4.08 -9.68
CA VAL A 65 10.69 -2.88 -9.91
C VAL A 65 11.53 -1.62 -9.70
N LEU A 66 12.26 -1.52 -8.58
CA LEU A 66 13.09 -0.36 -8.27
C LEU A 66 14.21 -0.14 -9.28
N ALA A 67 14.82 -1.20 -9.80
CA ALA A 67 15.82 -1.10 -10.86
C ALA A 67 15.24 -0.41 -12.12
N GLY A 68 13.98 -0.67 -12.46
CA GLY A 68 13.29 0.00 -13.56
C GLY A 68 12.90 1.45 -13.26
N LEU A 69 12.82 1.84 -11.99
CA LEU A 69 12.41 3.18 -11.55
C LEU A 69 13.58 4.13 -11.29
N SER A 70 14.82 3.70 -11.47
CA SER A 70 16.02 4.50 -11.16
C SER A 70 16.07 5.84 -11.88
N GLY A 71 15.48 5.94 -13.08
CA GLY A 71 15.36 7.17 -13.88
C GLY A 71 14.01 7.89 -13.77
N LEU A 72 13.09 7.42 -12.93
CA LEU A 72 11.75 8.03 -12.79
C LEU A 72 11.77 9.13 -11.73
N GLY A 73 11.25 10.30 -12.10
CA GLY A 73 11.17 11.44 -11.19
C GLY A 73 12.52 12.17 -11.03
N ASP A 74 12.56 13.08 -10.09
CA ASP A 74 13.74 13.87 -9.72
C ASP A 74 13.98 13.85 -8.20
N GLU A 75 14.77 14.82 -7.69
CA GLU A 75 15.07 14.96 -6.27
C GLU A 75 13.85 15.33 -5.40
N THR A 76 12.77 15.82 -6.01
CA THR A 76 11.54 16.19 -5.32
C THR A 76 10.56 15.01 -5.21
N THR A 77 10.67 14.02 -6.08
CA THR A 77 9.82 12.82 -6.08
C THR A 77 10.01 12.01 -4.81
N CYS A 78 8.90 11.74 -4.12
CA CYS A 78 8.86 10.85 -2.95
C CYS A 78 8.45 9.43 -3.34
N PHE A 79 8.93 8.45 -2.59
CA PHE A 79 8.57 7.04 -2.74
C PHE A 79 7.89 6.54 -1.47
N LEU A 80 6.72 5.94 -1.63
CA LEU A 80 5.95 5.32 -0.56
C LEU A 80 5.87 3.81 -0.79
N SER A 81 6.40 3.03 0.13
CA SER A 81 6.34 1.57 0.07
C SER A 81 5.31 1.02 1.05
N ILE A 82 4.44 0.12 0.58
CA ILE A 82 3.55 -0.68 1.43
C ILE A 82 4.06 -2.12 1.63
N ALA A 83 5.29 -2.40 1.24
CA ALA A 83 5.87 -3.74 1.32
C ALA A 83 6.40 -4.03 2.74
N ALA A 84 6.03 -5.20 3.28
CA ALA A 84 6.53 -5.68 4.56
C ALA A 84 8.04 -6.03 4.49
N GLY A 85 8.77 -5.84 5.61
CA GLY A 85 10.13 -6.34 5.80
C GLY A 85 11.22 -5.63 4.98
N LEU A 86 10.93 -4.49 4.37
CA LEU A 86 11.91 -3.71 3.60
C LEU A 86 12.07 -2.32 4.23
N SER A 87 13.25 -2.03 4.80
CA SER A 87 13.56 -0.71 5.35
C SER A 87 13.80 0.33 4.26
N THR A 88 13.63 1.61 4.60
CA THR A 88 13.93 2.74 3.71
C THR A 88 15.37 2.71 3.21
N ALA A 89 16.34 2.35 4.07
CA ALA A 89 17.73 2.18 3.70
C ALA A 89 17.91 1.08 2.63
N ARG A 90 17.23 -0.06 2.77
CA ARG A 90 17.29 -1.16 1.81
C ARG A 90 16.64 -0.78 0.48
N LEU A 91 15.52 -0.06 0.52
CA LEU A 91 14.82 0.42 -0.67
C LEU A 91 15.68 1.44 -1.43
N ALA A 92 16.36 2.36 -0.73
CA ALA A 92 17.27 3.33 -1.35
C ALA A 92 18.44 2.64 -2.07
N VAL A 93 19.05 1.62 -1.46
CA VAL A 93 20.10 0.82 -2.10
C VAL A 93 19.58 0.14 -3.37
N GLN A 94 18.36 -0.41 -3.34
CA GLN A 94 17.77 -1.09 -4.50
C GLN A 94 17.38 -0.13 -5.62
N LEU A 95 16.97 1.10 -5.29
CA LEU A 95 16.68 2.14 -6.28
C LEU A 95 17.96 2.66 -6.97
N GLY A 96 19.12 2.55 -6.30
CA GLY A 96 20.42 2.97 -6.82
C GLY A 96 20.64 4.48 -6.85
N ARG A 97 19.79 5.27 -6.18
CA ARG A 97 19.94 6.72 -5.99
C ARG A 97 19.33 7.19 -4.69
N SER A 98 19.67 8.39 -4.25
CA SER A 98 18.98 9.06 -3.15
C SER A 98 17.53 9.34 -3.52
N ALA A 99 16.64 9.13 -2.58
CA ALA A 99 15.22 9.44 -2.71
C ALA A 99 14.60 9.61 -1.32
N ARG A 100 13.50 10.35 -1.25
CA ARG A 100 12.72 10.59 -0.05
C ARG A 100 11.75 9.44 0.15
N TRP A 101 11.81 8.79 1.31
CA TRP A 101 11.09 7.55 1.54
C TRP A 101 10.01 7.68 2.62
N LEU A 102 8.84 7.16 2.29
CA LEU A 102 7.78 6.86 3.24
C LEU A 102 7.55 5.35 3.27
N ARG A 103 7.21 4.82 4.44
CA ARG A 103 6.71 3.46 4.57
C ARG A 103 5.31 3.49 5.17
N VAL A 104 4.45 2.66 4.63
CA VAL A 104 3.12 2.46 5.18
C VAL A 104 2.86 0.97 5.32
N MET A 105 2.29 0.58 6.45
CA MET A 105 1.80 -0.78 6.67
C MET A 105 0.29 -0.74 6.84
N PRO A 106 -0.48 -0.90 5.75
CA PRO A 106 -1.92 -1.09 5.81
C PRO A 106 -2.26 -2.52 6.22
N ASN A 107 -3.54 -2.76 6.51
CA ASN A 107 -4.08 -4.09 6.72
C ASN A 107 -5.26 -4.40 5.78
N THR A 108 -5.71 -5.66 5.75
CA THR A 108 -6.72 -6.12 4.79
C THR A 108 -8.09 -5.44 4.89
N PRO A 109 -8.59 -4.96 6.06
CA PRO A 109 -9.85 -4.21 6.12
C PRO A 109 -9.86 -2.89 5.31
N ALA A 110 -8.70 -2.41 4.86
CA ALA A 110 -8.62 -1.29 3.91
C ALA A 110 -9.45 -1.52 2.64
N ALA A 111 -9.70 -2.79 2.25
CA ALA A 111 -10.54 -3.12 1.09
C ALA A 111 -12.01 -2.69 1.23
N ILE A 112 -12.45 -2.44 2.46
CA ILE A 112 -13.82 -1.98 2.78
C ILE A 112 -13.82 -0.64 3.54
N GLY A 113 -12.73 0.12 3.46
CA GLY A 113 -12.60 1.43 4.13
C GLY A 113 -12.48 1.37 5.65
N GLN A 114 -12.18 0.20 6.22
CA GLN A 114 -12.08 -0.06 7.68
C GLN A 114 -10.65 -0.46 8.07
N GLY A 115 -9.67 -0.05 7.28
CA GLY A 115 -8.27 -0.32 7.52
C GLY A 115 -7.69 0.48 8.67
N ILE A 116 -6.51 0.06 9.11
CA ILE A 116 -5.58 0.89 9.87
C ILE A 116 -4.22 0.80 9.21
N SER A 117 -3.58 1.95 9.00
CA SER A 117 -2.27 2.07 8.36
C SER A 117 -1.30 2.75 9.32
N ALA A 118 -0.14 2.12 9.53
CA ALA A 118 0.97 2.81 10.20
C ALA A 118 1.83 3.50 9.14
N LEU A 119 2.12 4.79 9.35
CA LEU A 119 2.91 5.64 8.46
C LEU A 119 4.23 6.03 9.13
N TYR A 120 5.34 5.75 8.48
CA TYR A 120 6.65 6.30 8.81
C TYR A 120 7.17 7.14 7.65
N ALA A 121 7.74 8.30 7.95
CA ALA A 121 8.41 9.18 6.99
C ALA A 121 9.88 9.35 7.38
N ALA A 122 10.79 9.19 6.42
CA ALA A 122 12.20 9.51 6.63
C ALA A 122 12.37 11.02 6.91
N PRO A 123 13.45 11.44 7.64
CA PRO A 123 13.59 12.82 8.10
C PRO A 123 13.66 13.89 7.01
N ASP A 124 13.99 13.51 5.79
CA ASP A 124 14.11 14.38 4.61
C ASP A 124 12.82 14.51 3.79
N VAL A 125 11.73 13.84 4.21
CA VAL A 125 10.42 13.93 3.57
C VAL A 125 9.74 15.24 3.90
N PRO A 126 9.30 16.03 2.92
CA PRO A 126 8.59 17.28 3.16
C PRO A 126 7.25 17.09 3.86
N PRO A 127 6.82 17.99 4.75
CA PRO A 127 5.56 17.90 5.48
C PRO A 127 4.33 17.75 4.57
N GLU A 128 4.32 18.38 3.41
CA GLU A 128 3.25 18.27 2.42
C GLU A 128 3.10 16.85 1.88
N MET A 129 4.20 16.12 1.68
CA MET A 129 4.18 14.73 1.21
C MET A 129 3.76 13.76 2.31
N ILE A 130 4.11 14.05 3.57
CA ILE A 130 3.58 13.32 4.73
C ILE A 130 2.07 13.49 4.82
N ASN A 131 1.58 14.72 4.67
CA ASN A 131 0.15 15.03 4.70
C ASN A 131 -0.60 14.39 3.53
N LEU A 132 -0.05 14.42 2.32
CA LEU A 132 -0.62 13.72 1.15
C LEU A 132 -0.71 12.21 1.42
N SER A 133 0.36 11.61 1.92
CA SER A 133 0.39 10.17 2.25
C SER A 133 -0.65 9.82 3.32
N ARG A 134 -0.83 10.68 4.33
CA ARG A 134 -1.86 10.51 5.36
C ARG A 134 -3.27 10.63 4.78
N GLN A 135 -3.53 11.55 3.86
CA GLN A 135 -4.81 11.66 3.16
C GLN A 135 -5.09 10.44 2.30
N LEU A 136 -4.10 9.97 1.53
CA LEU A 136 -4.21 8.75 0.72
C LEU A 136 -4.59 7.53 1.57
N MET A 137 -3.91 7.32 2.70
CA MET A 137 -4.22 6.20 3.57
C MET A 137 -5.54 6.41 4.34
N GLY A 138 -5.88 7.65 4.68
CA GLY A 138 -7.14 8.03 5.32
C GLY A 138 -8.37 7.68 4.50
N ALA A 139 -8.27 7.66 3.17
CA ALA A 139 -9.35 7.24 2.27
C ALA A 139 -9.75 5.76 2.44
N VAL A 140 -8.93 4.94 3.09
CA VAL A 140 -9.20 3.50 3.29
C VAL A 140 -9.22 3.07 4.76
N GLY A 141 -9.17 4.02 5.70
CA GLY A 141 -9.26 3.74 7.13
C GLY A 141 -8.47 4.74 7.99
N GLU A 142 -8.11 4.34 9.19
CA GLU A 142 -7.35 5.16 10.13
C GLU A 142 -5.86 5.17 9.80
N VAL A 143 -5.16 6.25 10.21
CA VAL A 143 -3.70 6.39 10.04
C VAL A 143 -3.05 6.72 11.36
N VAL A 144 -1.99 5.98 11.69
CA VAL A 144 -1.16 6.20 12.90
C VAL A 144 0.27 6.49 12.46
N ASP A 145 0.82 7.61 12.91
CA ASP A 145 2.21 7.95 12.61
C ASP A 145 3.18 7.19 13.53
N LEU A 146 4.26 6.68 12.95
CA LEU A 146 5.37 6.06 13.68
C LEU A 146 6.55 7.02 13.74
N ALA A 147 7.05 7.26 14.94
CA ALA A 147 8.24 8.07 15.14
C ALA A 147 9.55 7.36 14.76
N ASP A 148 9.52 6.02 14.71
CA ASP A 148 10.69 5.18 14.46
C ASP A 148 10.35 4.04 13.48
N GLU A 149 11.16 3.90 12.42
CA GLU A 149 11.00 2.86 11.41
C GLU A 149 11.11 1.44 12.00
N THR A 150 11.88 1.26 13.07
CA THR A 150 12.09 -0.05 13.71
C THR A 150 10.79 -0.65 14.27
N LEU A 151 9.78 0.17 14.55
CA LEU A 151 8.46 -0.28 15.00
C LEU A 151 7.62 -0.92 13.89
N MET A 152 8.01 -0.77 12.62
CA MET A 152 7.20 -1.21 11.48
C MET A 152 7.03 -2.74 11.45
N ASP A 153 8.01 -3.52 11.90
CA ASP A 153 7.91 -4.97 11.93
C ASP A 153 6.95 -5.45 13.02
N ALA A 154 6.93 -4.77 14.18
CA ALA A 154 5.95 -5.04 15.23
C ALA A 154 4.52 -4.72 14.77
N VAL A 155 4.34 -3.59 14.07
CA VAL A 155 3.05 -3.24 13.43
C VAL A 155 2.64 -4.28 12.41
N THR A 156 3.56 -4.74 11.58
CA THR A 156 3.30 -5.80 10.59
C THR A 156 2.79 -7.07 11.27
N ALA A 157 3.44 -7.52 12.34
CA ALA A 157 3.05 -8.71 13.07
C ALA A 157 1.68 -8.57 13.76
N LEU A 158 1.39 -7.40 14.34
CA LEU A 158 0.16 -7.17 15.09
C LEU A 158 -1.01 -6.77 14.19
N SER A 159 -0.88 -5.69 13.44
CA SER A 159 -1.95 -5.09 12.64
C SER A 159 -2.01 -5.64 11.21
N GLY A 160 -0.87 -5.78 10.55
CA GLY A 160 -0.79 -6.31 9.18
C GLY A 160 -1.26 -7.76 9.10
N SER A 161 -0.81 -8.61 10.03
CA SER A 161 -1.15 -10.03 10.08
C SER A 161 -2.39 -10.33 10.96
N GLY A 162 -2.76 -9.43 11.86
CA GLY A 162 -3.85 -9.61 12.84
C GLY A 162 -5.17 -10.11 12.26
N PRO A 163 -5.69 -9.51 11.17
CA PRO A 163 -6.91 -10.00 10.54
C PRO A 163 -6.87 -11.48 10.16
N ALA A 164 -5.72 -11.99 9.68
CA ALA A 164 -5.56 -13.39 9.33
C ALA A 164 -5.65 -14.31 10.55
N TYR A 165 -5.17 -13.87 11.72
CA TYR A 165 -5.31 -14.64 12.97
C TYR A 165 -6.75 -14.73 13.42
N VAL A 166 -7.50 -13.63 13.31
CA VAL A 166 -8.93 -13.59 13.65
C VAL A 166 -9.74 -14.48 12.71
N PHE A 167 -9.47 -14.43 11.41
CA PHE A 167 -10.14 -15.29 10.44
C PHE A 167 -9.84 -16.78 10.68
N LEU A 168 -8.58 -17.13 10.96
CA LEU A 168 -8.22 -18.51 11.31
C LEU A 168 -8.93 -18.98 12.58
N LEU A 169 -9.01 -18.14 13.62
CA LEU A 169 -9.74 -18.46 14.83
C LEU A 169 -11.22 -18.71 14.54
N ALA A 170 -11.86 -17.83 13.77
CA ALA A 170 -13.28 -18.00 13.40
C ALA A 170 -13.50 -19.29 12.60
N GLU A 171 -12.63 -19.61 11.65
CA GLU A 171 -12.68 -20.84 10.86
C GLU A 171 -12.56 -22.09 11.75
N VAL A 172 -11.60 -22.10 12.68
CA VAL A 172 -11.41 -23.23 13.62
C VAL A 172 -12.61 -23.37 14.55
N MET A 173 -13.21 -22.28 15.02
CA MET A 173 -14.42 -22.31 15.84
C MET A 173 -15.61 -22.87 15.07
N ALA A 174 -15.84 -22.46 13.83
CA ALA A 174 -16.88 -23.00 12.97
C ALA A 174 -16.70 -24.50 12.75
N ALA A 175 -15.49 -24.93 12.39
CA ALA A 175 -15.18 -26.35 12.21
C ALA A 175 -15.36 -27.20 13.50
N ALA A 176 -15.10 -26.61 14.68
CA ALA A 176 -15.39 -27.28 15.95
C ALA A 176 -16.89 -27.43 16.22
N GLY A 177 -17.68 -26.40 15.88
CA GLY A 177 -19.14 -26.44 15.97
C GLY A 177 -19.76 -27.57 15.13
N GLU A 178 -19.31 -27.69 13.88
CA GLU A 178 -19.74 -28.79 12.99
C GLU A 178 -19.39 -30.17 13.56
N LYS A 179 -18.21 -30.35 14.11
CA LYS A 179 -17.80 -31.62 14.77
C LYS A 179 -18.62 -31.95 15.98
N LEU A 180 -19.20 -30.95 16.66
CA LEU A 180 -20.11 -31.12 17.80
C LEU A 180 -21.55 -31.33 17.34
N GLY A 181 -21.86 -31.38 16.06
CA GLY A 181 -23.16 -31.68 15.46
C GLY A 181 -24.03 -30.47 15.16
N LEU A 182 -23.46 -29.24 15.17
CA LEU A 182 -24.18 -28.06 14.71
C LEU A 182 -24.25 -28.05 13.17
N PRO A 183 -25.37 -27.62 12.58
CA PRO A 183 -25.43 -27.35 11.13
C PRO A 183 -24.41 -26.33 10.69
N ALA A 184 -23.80 -26.53 9.51
CA ALA A 184 -22.71 -25.65 8.98
C ALA A 184 -23.14 -24.18 8.82
N ASP A 185 -24.40 -23.94 8.45
CA ASP A 185 -24.99 -22.60 8.33
C ASP A 185 -25.09 -21.86 9.67
N LEU A 186 -25.24 -22.57 10.80
CA LEU A 186 -25.19 -21.97 12.13
C LEU A 186 -23.78 -21.71 12.63
N CYS A 187 -22.78 -22.40 12.10
CA CYS A 187 -21.40 -22.28 12.57
C CYS A 187 -20.69 -21.03 12.00
N VAL A 188 -21.25 -20.35 10.98
CA VAL A 188 -20.66 -19.16 10.34
C VAL A 188 -21.34 -17.84 10.76
N HIS A 189 -22.31 -17.91 11.69
CA HIS A 189 -22.98 -16.78 12.32
C HIS A 189 -22.48 -16.55 13.75
#